data_e8b40b58e52223681b030a1937c22fe6
#
_entry.id   e8b40b58e52223681b030a1937c22fe6
#
_cell.length_a   1.000
_cell.length_b   1.000
_cell.length_c   1.000
_cell.angle_alpha   90.00
_cell.angle_beta   90.00
_cell.angle_gamma   90.00
#
_symmetry.space_group_name_H-M   'P 1'
#
loop_
_entity.id
_entity.type
_entity.pdbx_description
1 polymer ?
#
loop_
_entity_poly.entity_id
_entity_poly.type
_entity_poly.pdbx_seq_one_letter_code
_entity_poly.pdbx_strand_id
1 'polypeptide(L)'
;MGRKTIRITRKDGSPVVGQAVKFDMQKHEFLFGGGMFEAVEYASGEMSDPAKREAFERVFEKWIAIMNNATLPFYWGRFEPVEGQPRTSQTLAGAKFLKDHGVTLKGHPLCWHTVCADWLMKYPTDVILQKQLARIRRDVADFKGLIDMWDVINEVVIMPVFDKYDNAVTRICKQLGRVKTVREVFTAARDTNPDATLLINDFNLSQSYQILIDGCLNAGVPIDEIGLQTHQHQGYMGKEKLLEVLERFEVFGKPLHFTEITLTSGHIMPPEIVDLNDYKVDEWPTTPEFEDRQAREFTEMYEILFSHPLVRTAYTWNFVDGGWLNAPAGFLRKDGSTKPVYDGAYDLIRRQW
;
A
#
# COMPACT_ATOMS: atom_id res chain seq x y z
N MET A 1 21.09 8.65 8.51
CA MET A 1 20.69 9.96 7.94
C MET A 1 21.81 10.48 7.04
N GLY A 2 21.49 10.74 5.77
CA GLY A 2 22.43 11.39 4.85
C GLY A 2 22.57 12.88 5.17
N ARG A 3 23.78 13.39 5.17
CA ARG A 3 24.04 14.85 5.28
C ARG A 3 24.15 15.42 3.88
N LYS A 4 23.31 16.42 3.53
CA LYS A 4 23.50 17.25 2.33
C LYS A 4 24.04 18.62 2.75
N THR A 5 25.07 19.10 2.08
CA THR A 5 25.61 20.43 2.28
C THR A 5 25.00 21.37 1.25
N ILE A 6 24.32 22.41 1.72
CA ILE A 6 23.79 23.46 0.84
C ILE A 6 24.69 24.68 1.00
N ARG A 7 25.29 25.12 -0.11
CA ARG A 7 26.13 26.30 -0.15
C ARG A 7 25.32 27.46 -0.75
N ILE A 8 25.12 28.52 0.06
CA ILE A 8 24.39 29.71 -0.37
C ILE A 8 25.40 30.81 -0.67
N THR A 9 25.34 31.34 -1.89
CA THR A 9 26.20 32.42 -2.35
C THR A 9 25.38 33.58 -2.90
N ARG A 10 25.93 34.80 -2.87
CA ARG A 10 25.37 35.94 -3.58
C ARG A 10 25.56 35.76 -5.09
N LYS A 11 24.94 36.64 -5.88
CA LYS A 11 25.04 36.60 -7.35
C LYS A 11 26.49 36.75 -7.86
N ASP A 12 27.35 37.40 -7.08
CA ASP A 12 28.76 37.59 -7.38
C ASP A 12 29.65 36.40 -6.94
N GLY A 13 29.04 35.32 -6.43
CA GLY A 13 29.74 34.13 -5.97
C GLY A 13 30.25 34.19 -4.52
N SER A 14 30.16 35.36 -3.86
CA SER A 14 30.59 35.48 -2.45
C SER A 14 29.66 34.74 -1.49
N PRO A 15 30.17 34.16 -0.38
CA PRO A 15 29.35 33.43 0.56
C PRO A 15 28.39 34.39 1.31
N VAL A 16 27.18 33.90 1.60
CA VAL A 16 26.28 34.58 2.53
C VAL A 16 26.69 34.22 3.95
N VAL A 17 27.12 35.20 4.72
CA VAL A 17 27.62 35.01 6.09
C VAL A 17 26.72 35.78 7.06
N GLY A 18 26.39 35.16 8.20
CA GLY A 18 25.67 35.79 9.30
C GLY A 18 24.20 36.13 9.04
N GLN A 19 23.61 35.56 7.98
CA GLN A 19 22.17 35.70 7.71
C GLN A 19 21.41 34.41 8.06
N ALA A 20 20.24 34.55 8.68
CA ALA A 20 19.33 33.43 8.90
C ALA A 20 18.72 33.03 7.55
N VAL A 21 18.74 31.72 7.27
CA VAL A 21 18.09 31.14 6.08
C VAL A 21 17.00 30.20 6.55
N LYS A 22 15.78 30.41 6.09
CA LYS A 22 14.67 29.50 6.33
C LYS A 22 14.56 28.54 5.14
N PHE A 23 14.58 27.26 5.43
CA PHE A 23 14.26 26.22 4.48
C PHE A 23 12.81 25.81 4.71
N ASP A 24 12.04 25.78 3.64
CA ASP A 24 10.65 25.33 3.65
C ASP A 24 10.54 24.11 2.74
N MET A 25 10.39 22.93 3.36
CA MET A 25 10.27 21.69 2.62
C MET A 25 8.92 21.65 1.91
N GLN A 26 8.94 21.50 0.59
CA GLN A 26 7.73 21.48 -0.23
C GLN A 26 7.18 20.06 -0.40
N LYS A 27 8.05 19.05 -0.55
CA LYS A 27 7.66 17.66 -0.81
C LYS A 27 8.76 16.71 -0.34
N HIS A 28 8.34 15.63 0.34
CA HIS A 28 9.20 14.48 0.60
C HIS A 28 9.34 13.61 -0.67
N GLU A 29 10.54 13.12 -0.91
CA GLU A 29 10.77 12.04 -1.88
C GLU A 29 10.28 10.70 -1.31
N PHE A 30 10.43 10.50 0.01
CA PHE A 30 9.90 9.35 0.72
C PHE A 30 8.36 9.38 0.71
N LEU A 31 7.73 8.23 0.47
CA LEU A 31 6.30 8.12 0.36
C LEU A 31 5.69 7.72 1.73
N PHE A 32 5.03 8.68 2.34
CA PHE A 32 4.17 8.44 3.51
C PHE A 32 2.76 8.19 3.01
N GLY A 33 2.29 6.96 3.14
CA GLY A 33 1.03 6.55 2.56
C GLY A 33 -0.04 6.20 3.59
N GLY A 34 -1.28 6.30 3.17
CA GLY A 34 -2.44 5.89 3.96
C GLY A 34 -3.63 5.50 3.10
N GLY A 35 -4.52 4.65 3.63
CA GLY A 35 -5.77 4.26 2.99
C GLY A 35 -6.63 5.48 2.65
N MET A 36 -7.11 5.57 1.40
CA MET A 36 -7.98 6.65 0.91
C MET A 36 -8.89 6.13 -0.22
N PHE A 37 -9.48 4.96 -0.03
CA PHE A 37 -10.35 4.32 -1.02
C PHE A 37 -11.64 5.12 -1.26
N GLU A 38 -12.12 5.81 -0.24
CA GLU A 38 -13.32 6.64 -0.26
C GLU A 38 -13.23 7.81 -1.24
N ALA A 39 -12.02 8.21 -1.64
CA ALA A 39 -11.80 9.22 -2.66
C ALA A 39 -12.45 8.85 -4.01
N VAL A 40 -12.60 7.54 -4.30
CA VAL A 40 -13.27 7.06 -5.52
C VAL A 40 -14.75 7.41 -5.48
N GLU A 41 -15.46 7.07 -4.40
CA GLU A 41 -16.89 7.36 -4.24
C GLU A 41 -17.16 8.87 -4.11
N TYR A 42 -16.28 9.59 -3.40
CA TYR A 42 -16.37 11.04 -3.25
C TYR A 42 -16.27 11.77 -4.59
N ALA A 43 -15.22 11.48 -5.36
CA ALA A 43 -14.92 12.19 -6.60
C ALA A 43 -15.84 11.76 -7.76
N SER A 44 -16.31 10.51 -7.78
CA SER A 44 -17.26 10.03 -8.79
C SER A 44 -18.70 10.52 -8.57
N GLY A 45 -19.00 11.11 -7.42
CA GLY A 45 -20.34 11.55 -7.04
C GLY A 45 -21.23 10.43 -6.47
N GLU A 46 -20.70 9.22 -6.27
CA GLU A 46 -21.44 8.11 -5.65
C GLU A 46 -21.69 8.35 -4.15
N MET A 47 -20.82 9.12 -3.49
CA MET A 47 -21.04 9.58 -2.11
C MET A 47 -22.09 10.70 -2.11
N SER A 48 -23.36 10.33 -2.16
CA SER A 48 -24.49 11.27 -2.28
C SER A 48 -24.94 11.89 -0.94
N ASP A 49 -24.65 11.27 0.20
CA ASP A 49 -25.01 11.75 1.53
C ASP A 49 -24.12 12.96 1.92
N PRO A 50 -24.71 14.16 2.14
CA PRO A 50 -23.94 15.36 2.51
C PRO A 50 -23.11 15.18 3.80
N ALA A 51 -23.64 14.47 4.79
CA ALA A 51 -22.94 14.25 6.07
C ALA A 51 -21.69 13.34 5.86
N LYS A 52 -21.79 12.32 4.98
CA LYS A 52 -20.65 11.49 4.63
C LYS A 52 -19.61 12.29 3.84
N ARG A 53 -20.03 13.16 2.94
CA ARG A 53 -19.11 14.03 2.18
C ARG A 53 -18.33 14.96 3.12
N GLU A 54 -19.04 15.63 4.03
CA GLU A 54 -18.41 16.51 5.02
C GLU A 54 -17.44 15.73 5.95
N ALA A 55 -17.82 14.52 6.36
CA ALA A 55 -16.93 13.65 7.15
C ALA A 55 -15.67 13.27 6.36
N PHE A 56 -15.81 12.91 5.07
CA PHE A 56 -14.68 12.63 4.19
C PHE A 56 -13.75 13.84 4.06
N GLU A 57 -14.31 15.04 3.82
CA GLU A 57 -13.53 16.27 3.66
C GLU A 57 -12.68 16.56 4.92
N ARG A 58 -13.27 16.42 6.13
CA ARG A 58 -12.54 16.57 7.39
C ARG A 58 -11.43 15.52 7.58
N VAL A 59 -11.67 14.29 7.16
CA VAL A 59 -10.66 13.22 7.19
C VAL A 59 -9.58 13.49 6.16
N PHE A 60 -9.95 13.87 4.94
CA PHE A 60 -9.01 14.16 3.85
C PHE A 60 -8.08 15.34 4.19
N GLU A 61 -8.59 16.40 4.81
CA GLU A 61 -7.77 17.53 5.28
C GLU A 61 -6.65 17.05 6.23
N LYS A 62 -6.98 16.20 7.19
CA LYS A 62 -5.98 15.61 8.10
C LYS A 62 -5.03 14.65 7.39
N TRP A 63 -5.56 13.87 6.46
CA TRP A 63 -4.80 12.90 5.69
C TRP A 63 -3.74 13.60 4.82
N ILE A 64 -4.12 14.60 4.03
CA ILE A 64 -3.22 15.31 3.12
C ILE A 64 -2.16 16.16 3.86
N ALA A 65 -2.40 16.45 5.14
CA ALA A 65 -1.43 17.16 5.97
C ALA A 65 -0.16 16.34 6.25
N ILE A 66 -0.25 15.00 6.23
CA ILE A 66 0.88 14.10 6.56
C ILE A 66 1.16 13.05 5.50
N MET A 67 0.20 12.74 4.62
CA MET A 67 0.35 11.73 3.60
C MET A 67 0.58 12.35 2.22
N ASN A 68 1.38 11.68 1.40
CA ASN A 68 1.69 12.07 0.03
C ASN A 68 1.57 10.91 -0.97
N ASN A 69 1.10 9.75 -0.48
CA ASN A 69 0.89 8.55 -1.29
C ASN A 69 -0.43 7.87 -0.94
N ALA A 70 -1.20 7.50 -1.96
CA ALA A 70 -2.45 6.75 -1.80
C ALA A 70 -2.47 5.51 -2.68
N THR A 71 -3.07 4.44 -2.15
CA THR A 71 -3.38 3.24 -2.93
C THR A 71 -4.85 3.28 -3.34
N LEU A 72 -5.13 3.01 -4.61
CA LEU A 72 -6.49 2.89 -5.13
C LEU A 72 -6.88 1.42 -5.37
N PRO A 73 -8.15 1.05 -5.11
CA PRO A 73 -8.58 -0.34 -5.12
C PRO A 73 -8.88 -0.84 -6.54
N PHE A 74 -8.21 -1.92 -6.92
CA PHE A 74 -8.43 -2.67 -8.16
C PHE A 74 -8.80 -4.13 -7.87
N TYR A 75 -9.45 -4.42 -6.75
CA TYR A 75 -9.97 -5.76 -6.42
C TYR A 75 -10.94 -6.21 -7.50
N TRP A 76 -10.56 -7.22 -8.30
CA TRP A 76 -11.25 -7.53 -9.55
C TRP A 76 -12.76 -7.75 -9.40
N GLY A 77 -13.18 -8.50 -8.37
CA GLY A 77 -14.59 -8.75 -8.13
C GLY A 77 -15.40 -7.52 -7.75
N ARG A 78 -14.75 -6.47 -7.22
CA ARG A 78 -15.38 -5.17 -6.90
C ARG A 78 -15.22 -4.16 -8.01
N PHE A 79 -14.08 -4.18 -8.69
CA PHE A 79 -13.77 -3.28 -9.80
C PHE A 79 -14.57 -3.64 -11.08
N GLU A 80 -14.80 -4.92 -11.31
CA GLU A 80 -15.55 -5.44 -12.46
C GLU A 80 -16.51 -6.57 -12.01
N PRO A 81 -17.55 -6.25 -11.22
CA PRO A 81 -18.49 -7.25 -10.70
C PRO A 81 -19.30 -7.93 -11.81
N VAL A 82 -19.49 -7.24 -12.93
CA VAL A 82 -20.11 -7.76 -14.16
C VAL A 82 -19.08 -7.73 -15.26
N GLU A 83 -18.93 -8.85 -15.95
CA GLU A 83 -17.97 -9.00 -17.04
C GLU A 83 -18.13 -7.90 -18.11
N GLY A 84 -17.04 -7.23 -18.44
CA GLY A 84 -17.02 -6.12 -19.42
C GLY A 84 -17.55 -4.79 -18.90
N GLN A 85 -17.86 -4.67 -17.60
CA GLN A 85 -18.34 -3.44 -16.98
C GLN A 85 -17.44 -2.99 -15.82
N PRO A 86 -16.18 -2.61 -16.09
CA PRO A 86 -15.27 -2.14 -15.05
C PRO A 86 -15.66 -0.74 -14.55
N ARG A 87 -15.35 -0.47 -13.30
CA ARG A 87 -15.54 0.84 -12.65
C ARG A 87 -14.43 1.85 -13.00
N THR A 88 -13.95 1.80 -14.25
CA THR A 88 -12.83 2.62 -14.73
C THR A 88 -13.11 4.12 -14.54
N SER A 89 -14.31 4.59 -14.93
CA SER A 89 -14.66 6.00 -14.85
C SER A 89 -14.68 6.53 -13.41
N GLN A 90 -15.20 5.75 -12.48
CA GLN A 90 -15.26 6.12 -11.05
C GLN A 90 -13.84 6.18 -10.47
N THR A 91 -13.03 5.17 -10.74
CA THR A 91 -11.66 5.11 -10.24
C THR A 91 -10.78 6.19 -10.87
N LEU A 92 -10.98 6.54 -12.15
CA LEU A 92 -10.31 7.68 -12.79
C LEU A 92 -10.67 9.01 -12.12
N ALA A 93 -11.94 9.21 -11.71
CA ALA A 93 -12.34 10.41 -10.98
C ALA A 93 -11.59 10.52 -9.64
N GLY A 94 -11.51 9.43 -8.87
CA GLY A 94 -10.74 9.38 -7.62
C GLY A 94 -9.24 9.59 -7.82
N ALA A 95 -8.67 8.95 -8.85
CA ALA A 95 -7.26 9.10 -9.20
C ALA A 95 -6.93 10.56 -9.56
N LYS A 96 -7.76 11.19 -10.37
CA LYS A 96 -7.59 12.60 -10.75
C LYS A 96 -7.71 13.53 -9.55
N PHE A 97 -8.73 13.33 -8.72
CA PHE A 97 -8.91 14.11 -7.48
C PHE A 97 -7.65 14.08 -6.62
N LEU A 98 -7.11 12.90 -6.32
CA LEU A 98 -5.90 12.77 -5.51
C LEU A 98 -4.66 13.36 -6.19
N LYS A 99 -4.51 13.15 -7.51
CA LYS A 99 -3.40 13.70 -8.28
C LYS A 99 -3.40 15.23 -8.30
N ASP A 100 -4.57 15.86 -8.42
CA ASP A 100 -4.74 17.32 -8.38
C ASP A 100 -4.33 17.91 -7.00
N HIS A 101 -4.33 17.09 -5.94
CA HIS A 101 -3.80 17.42 -4.62
C HIS A 101 -2.31 17.04 -4.43
N GLY A 102 -1.60 16.64 -5.50
CA GLY A 102 -0.17 16.33 -5.46
C GLY A 102 0.18 14.95 -4.90
N VAL A 103 -0.82 14.07 -4.74
CA VAL A 103 -0.64 12.72 -4.20
C VAL A 103 -0.04 11.79 -5.25
N THR A 104 0.95 11.00 -4.87
CA THR A 104 1.48 9.87 -5.67
C THR A 104 0.53 8.68 -5.53
N LEU A 105 0.20 8.02 -6.65
CA LEU A 105 -0.81 6.96 -6.65
C LEU A 105 -0.22 5.60 -6.94
N LYS A 106 -0.74 4.57 -6.25
CA LYS A 106 -0.49 3.16 -6.51
C LYS A 106 -1.81 2.44 -6.76
N GLY A 107 -1.86 1.57 -7.77
CA GLY A 107 -2.99 0.67 -8.01
C GLY A 107 -2.76 -0.69 -7.33
N HIS A 108 -3.79 -1.21 -6.64
CA HIS A 108 -3.70 -2.44 -5.86
C HIS A 108 -4.99 -3.27 -5.92
N PRO A 109 -4.89 -4.58 -6.19
CA PRO A 109 -3.85 -5.27 -6.94
C PRO A 109 -4.32 -5.59 -8.37
N LEU A 110 -3.38 -5.78 -9.30
CA LEU A 110 -3.71 -6.24 -10.66
C LEU A 110 -4.00 -7.74 -10.72
N CYS A 111 -3.35 -8.56 -9.88
CA CYS A 111 -3.58 -10.01 -9.81
C CYS A 111 -3.60 -10.47 -8.35
N TRP A 112 -4.72 -11.00 -7.89
CA TRP A 112 -4.89 -11.52 -6.54
C TRP A 112 -5.97 -12.59 -6.51
N HIS A 113 -5.77 -13.63 -5.70
CA HIS A 113 -6.70 -14.75 -5.56
C HIS A 113 -7.91 -14.42 -4.68
N THR A 114 -7.79 -13.44 -3.78
CA THR A 114 -8.88 -12.98 -2.94
C THR A 114 -9.66 -11.85 -3.64
N VAL A 115 -10.96 -11.75 -3.42
CA VAL A 115 -11.86 -10.79 -4.09
C VAL A 115 -11.72 -10.85 -5.62
N CYS A 116 -11.48 -12.06 -6.15
CA CYS A 116 -11.45 -12.33 -7.57
C CYS A 116 -12.89 -12.26 -8.15
N ALA A 117 -13.03 -11.97 -9.43
CA ALA A 117 -14.35 -11.88 -10.05
C ALA A 117 -14.98 -13.27 -10.24
N ASP A 118 -16.12 -13.53 -9.59
CA ASP A 118 -16.79 -14.84 -9.58
C ASP A 118 -17.21 -15.31 -10.97
N TRP A 119 -17.53 -14.37 -11.86
CA TRP A 119 -17.92 -14.70 -13.24
C TRP A 119 -16.80 -15.38 -14.05
N LEU A 120 -15.54 -15.33 -13.61
CA LEU A 120 -14.44 -16.06 -14.23
C LEU A 120 -14.57 -17.57 -14.07
N MET A 121 -15.24 -18.03 -13.02
CA MET A 121 -15.33 -19.46 -12.68
C MET A 121 -16.05 -20.32 -13.74
N LYS A 122 -16.79 -19.69 -14.64
CA LYS A 122 -17.43 -20.36 -15.78
C LYS A 122 -16.48 -20.73 -16.92
N TYR A 123 -15.23 -20.21 -16.88
CA TYR A 123 -14.25 -20.42 -17.95
C TYR A 123 -13.19 -21.47 -17.58
N PRO A 124 -12.60 -22.16 -18.56
CA PRO A 124 -11.43 -22.98 -18.35
C PRO A 124 -10.19 -22.13 -18.01
N THR A 125 -9.21 -22.71 -17.34
CA THR A 125 -8.07 -21.99 -16.75
C THR A 125 -7.23 -21.22 -17.78
N ASP A 126 -7.06 -21.72 -18.99
CA ASP A 126 -6.37 -21.04 -20.07
C ASP A 126 -7.09 -19.76 -20.53
N VAL A 127 -8.42 -19.81 -20.60
CA VAL A 127 -9.25 -18.61 -20.89
C VAL A 127 -9.20 -17.62 -19.72
N ILE A 128 -9.22 -18.11 -18.47
CA ILE A 128 -9.08 -17.27 -17.27
C ILE A 128 -7.74 -16.51 -17.35
N LEU A 129 -6.65 -17.19 -17.68
CA LEU A 129 -5.33 -16.55 -17.84
C LEU A 129 -5.36 -15.45 -18.90
N GLN A 130 -5.95 -15.71 -20.06
CA GLN A 130 -6.06 -14.69 -21.12
C GLN A 130 -6.86 -13.46 -20.65
N LYS A 131 -7.95 -13.67 -19.92
CA LYS A 131 -8.76 -12.59 -19.35
C LYS A 131 -7.98 -11.81 -18.27
N GLN A 132 -7.21 -12.51 -17.43
CA GLN A 132 -6.33 -11.86 -16.42
C GLN A 132 -5.31 -10.95 -17.09
N LEU A 133 -4.63 -11.43 -18.14
CA LEU A 133 -3.65 -10.65 -18.86
C LEU A 133 -4.29 -9.49 -19.65
N ALA A 134 -5.47 -9.70 -20.24
CA ALA A 134 -6.21 -8.65 -20.91
C ALA A 134 -6.66 -7.55 -19.93
N ARG A 135 -7.12 -7.92 -18.73
CA ARG A 135 -7.44 -6.98 -17.65
C ARG A 135 -6.23 -6.14 -17.26
N ILE A 136 -5.09 -6.77 -17.04
CA ILE A 136 -3.85 -6.04 -16.66
C ILE A 136 -3.50 -5.00 -17.73
N ARG A 137 -3.53 -5.40 -19.00
CA ARG A 137 -3.24 -4.46 -20.10
C ARG A 137 -4.23 -3.31 -20.16
N ARG A 138 -5.52 -3.58 -20.00
CA ARG A 138 -6.57 -2.56 -19.95
C ARG A 138 -6.32 -1.58 -18.79
N ASP A 139 -6.22 -2.10 -17.56
CA ASP A 139 -6.15 -1.25 -16.38
C ASP A 139 -4.86 -0.42 -16.37
N VAL A 140 -3.72 -1.00 -16.73
CA VAL A 140 -2.44 -0.25 -16.82
C VAL A 140 -2.48 0.81 -17.93
N ALA A 141 -3.15 0.53 -19.07
CA ALA A 141 -3.29 1.51 -20.16
C ALA A 141 -4.25 2.64 -19.80
N ASP A 142 -5.42 2.31 -19.22
CA ASP A 142 -6.47 3.28 -18.89
C ASP A 142 -6.01 4.31 -17.85
N PHE A 143 -5.10 3.92 -16.95
CA PHE A 143 -4.62 4.76 -15.85
C PHE A 143 -3.22 5.33 -16.08
N LYS A 144 -2.58 5.10 -17.23
CA LYS A 144 -1.24 5.61 -17.54
C LYS A 144 -1.15 7.12 -17.39
N GLY A 145 -0.12 7.58 -16.66
CA GLY A 145 0.09 9.00 -16.34
C GLY A 145 -0.65 9.49 -15.08
N LEU A 146 -1.63 8.75 -14.60
CA LEU A 146 -2.27 8.97 -13.30
C LEU A 146 -1.74 7.97 -12.27
N ILE A 147 -1.79 6.69 -12.57
CA ILE A 147 -1.27 5.60 -11.75
C ILE A 147 -0.17 4.90 -12.55
N ASP A 148 1.07 5.17 -12.18
CA ASP A 148 2.24 4.55 -12.81
C ASP A 148 3.02 3.65 -11.83
N MET A 149 2.39 3.29 -10.70
CA MET A 149 2.92 2.36 -9.70
C MET A 149 1.86 1.30 -9.41
N TRP A 150 2.23 0.01 -9.44
CA TRP A 150 1.28 -1.09 -9.37
C TRP A 150 1.77 -2.24 -8.51
N ASP A 151 0.93 -2.71 -7.59
CA ASP A 151 1.04 -4.06 -7.05
C ASP A 151 0.54 -5.03 -8.14
N VAL A 152 1.49 -5.54 -8.96
CA VAL A 152 1.15 -6.38 -10.13
C VAL A 152 0.57 -7.72 -9.71
N ILE A 153 1.12 -8.28 -8.63
CA ILE A 153 0.61 -9.51 -8.01
C ILE A 153 0.68 -9.40 -6.49
N ASN A 154 -0.35 -9.90 -5.84
CA ASN A 154 -0.47 -9.87 -4.39
C ASN A 154 -0.54 -11.29 -3.82
N GLU A 155 0.24 -11.57 -2.74
CA GLU A 155 0.19 -12.79 -1.93
C GLU A 155 0.43 -14.08 -2.72
N VAL A 156 1.41 -14.06 -3.58
CA VAL A 156 1.69 -15.19 -4.49
C VAL A 156 2.29 -16.39 -3.78
N VAL A 157 2.88 -16.21 -2.58
CA VAL A 157 3.43 -17.34 -1.79
C VAL A 157 2.33 -18.34 -1.41
N ILE A 158 1.17 -17.85 -0.95
CA ILE A 158 0.03 -18.70 -0.57
C ILE A 158 -0.82 -19.14 -1.77
N MET A 159 -0.78 -18.39 -2.85
CA MET A 159 -1.74 -18.47 -3.96
C MET A 159 -1.98 -19.89 -4.50
N PRO A 160 -0.98 -20.75 -4.80
CA PRO A 160 -1.23 -22.10 -5.34
C PRO A 160 -1.71 -23.12 -4.28
N VAL A 161 -1.57 -22.81 -3.00
CA VAL A 161 -2.00 -23.69 -1.90
C VAL A 161 -3.22 -23.15 -1.15
N PHE A 162 -3.74 -22.02 -1.57
CA PHE A 162 -4.97 -21.46 -1.03
C PHE A 162 -6.16 -22.40 -1.30
N ASP A 163 -6.88 -22.78 -0.26
CA ASP A 163 -7.94 -23.80 -0.30
C ASP A 163 -9.24 -23.41 0.42
N LYS A 164 -9.34 -22.20 1.00
CA LYS A 164 -10.58 -21.74 1.67
C LYS A 164 -11.79 -21.73 0.75
N TYR A 165 -11.58 -21.41 -0.51
CA TYR A 165 -12.61 -21.46 -1.58
C TYR A 165 -11.93 -21.53 -2.94
N ASP A 166 -12.63 -22.11 -3.90
CA ASP A 166 -12.15 -22.18 -5.28
C ASP A 166 -12.24 -20.79 -5.93
N ASN A 167 -11.17 -20.38 -6.62
CA ASN A 167 -11.10 -19.10 -7.31
C ASN A 167 -10.22 -19.18 -8.57
N ALA A 168 -10.50 -18.28 -9.49
CA ALA A 168 -9.90 -18.28 -10.82
C ALA A 168 -8.36 -18.12 -10.79
N VAL A 169 -7.82 -17.24 -9.94
CA VAL A 169 -6.39 -16.92 -9.92
C VAL A 169 -5.58 -18.04 -9.27
N THR A 170 -6.09 -18.69 -8.23
CA THR A 170 -5.48 -19.89 -7.66
C THR A 170 -5.40 -21.03 -8.70
N ARG A 171 -6.41 -21.20 -9.56
CA ARG A 171 -6.37 -22.18 -10.67
C ARG A 171 -5.24 -21.89 -11.64
N ILE A 172 -5.03 -20.63 -12.03
CA ILE A 172 -3.89 -20.20 -12.86
C ILE A 172 -2.57 -20.59 -12.19
N CYS A 173 -2.40 -20.19 -10.92
CA CYS A 173 -1.15 -20.42 -10.20
C CYS A 173 -0.86 -21.90 -9.94
N LYS A 174 -1.88 -22.73 -9.69
CA LYS A 174 -1.74 -24.20 -9.62
C LYS A 174 -1.26 -24.81 -10.93
N GLN A 175 -1.75 -24.30 -12.07
CA GLN A 175 -1.38 -24.80 -13.39
C GLN A 175 0.02 -24.37 -13.83
N LEU A 176 0.39 -23.12 -13.60
CA LEU A 176 1.63 -22.55 -14.10
C LEU A 176 2.81 -22.61 -13.12
N GLY A 177 2.51 -22.71 -11.82
CA GLY A 177 3.47 -22.47 -10.76
C GLY A 177 3.72 -20.97 -10.51
N ARG A 178 4.26 -20.62 -9.33
CA ARG A 178 4.43 -19.24 -8.85
C ARG A 178 5.24 -18.39 -9.83
N VAL A 179 6.47 -18.79 -10.13
CA VAL A 179 7.40 -18.00 -10.94
C VAL A 179 6.84 -17.68 -12.34
N LYS A 180 6.22 -18.66 -13.00
CA LYS A 180 5.64 -18.45 -14.32
C LYS A 180 4.41 -17.53 -14.24
N THR A 181 3.57 -17.68 -13.22
CA THR A 181 2.42 -16.78 -12.98
C THR A 181 2.90 -15.35 -12.81
N VAL A 182 3.89 -15.10 -11.94
CA VAL A 182 4.47 -13.77 -11.76
C VAL A 182 5.02 -13.23 -13.06
N ARG A 183 5.78 -14.02 -13.82
CA ARG A 183 6.34 -13.59 -15.11
C ARG A 183 5.27 -13.16 -16.10
N GLU A 184 4.19 -13.94 -16.28
CA GLU A 184 3.12 -13.61 -17.23
C GLU A 184 2.44 -12.27 -16.88
N VAL A 185 2.09 -12.07 -15.61
CA VAL A 185 1.40 -10.84 -15.18
C VAL A 185 2.31 -9.61 -15.22
N PHE A 186 3.59 -9.75 -14.83
CA PHE A 186 4.57 -8.66 -14.91
C PHE A 186 4.91 -8.29 -16.35
N THR A 187 5.04 -9.27 -17.25
CA THR A 187 5.26 -9.01 -18.67
C THR A 187 4.08 -8.23 -19.25
N ALA A 188 2.84 -8.64 -18.96
CA ALA A 188 1.67 -7.93 -19.45
C ALA A 188 1.61 -6.46 -18.96
N ALA A 189 1.99 -6.19 -17.71
CA ALA A 189 2.03 -4.83 -17.18
C ALA A 189 3.17 -4.01 -17.81
N ARG A 190 4.40 -4.56 -17.89
CA ARG A 190 5.58 -3.91 -18.45
C ARG A 190 5.43 -3.57 -19.92
N ASP A 191 4.91 -4.51 -20.72
CA ASP A 191 4.68 -4.29 -22.16
C ASP A 191 3.66 -3.17 -22.41
N THR A 192 2.73 -2.98 -21.48
CA THR A 192 1.69 -1.94 -21.59
C THR A 192 2.18 -0.56 -21.15
N ASN A 193 2.93 -0.49 -20.06
CA ASN A 193 3.58 0.75 -19.61
C ASN A 193 5.03 0.48 -19.23
N PRO A 194 5.97 0.70 -20.16
CA PRO A 194 7.40 0.47 -19.91
C PRO A 194 7.98 1.31 -18.78
N ASP A 195 7.36 2.44 -18.47
CA ASP A 195 7.84 3.40 -17.45
C ASP A 195 7.20 3.19 -16.08
N ALA A 196 6.25 2.26 -15.97
CA ALA A 196 5.59 1.98 -14.69
C ALA A 196 6.53 1.33 -13.67
N THR A 197 6.35 1.68 -12.40
CA THR A 197 6.98 1.01 -11.25
C THR A 197 6.14 -0.22 -10.88
N LEU A 198 6.72 -1.40 -11.03
CA LEU A 198 6.04 -2.68 -10.84
C LEU A 198 6.51 -3.37 -9.56
N LEU A 199 5.57 -3.62 -8.65
CA LEU A 199 5.82 -4.26 -7.36
C LEU A 199 5.29 -5.70 -7.36
N ILE A 200 6.07 -6.59 -6.72
CA ILE A 200 5.56 -7.84 -6.15
C ILE A 200 5.23 -7.56 -4.69
N ASN A 201 4.05 -7.98 -4.20
CA ASN A 201 3.60 -7.68 -2.83
C ASN A 201 3.14 -8.94 -2.11
N ASP A 202 3.56 -9.13 -0.85
CA ASP A 202 3.18 -10.30 -0.06
C ASP A 202 3.22 -9.99 1.45
N PHE A 203 2.37 -10.69 2.23
CA PHE A 203 2.40 -10.68 3.69
C PHE A 203 3.39 -11.70 4.27
N ASN A 204 3.84 -12.64 3.46
CA ASN A 204 4.81 -13.66 3.88
C ASN A 204 6.22 -13.07 3.90
N LEU A 205 6.62 -12.54 5.06
CA LEU A 205 7.95 -11.93 5.24
C LEU A 205 9.06 -12.95 5.55
N SER A 206 8.79 -14.23 5.35
CA SER A 206 9.73 -15.32 5.63
C SER A 206 10.69 -15.59 4.45
N GLN A 207 11.58 -16.54 4.66
CA GLN A 207 12.48 -17.04 3.61
C GLN A 207 11.73 -17.56 2.37
N SER A 208 10.47 -18.01 2.51
CA SER A 208 9.67 -18.48 1.36
C SER A 208 9.44 -17.38 0.33
N TYR A 209 9.19 -16.15 0.79
CA TYR A 209 9.04 -15.01 -0.11
C TYR A 209 10.38 -14.58 -0.74
N GLN A 210 11.46 -14.61 0.07
CA GLN A 210 12.82 -14.35 -0.43
C GLN A 210 13.21 -15.32 -1.56
N ILE A 211 13.00 -16.62 -1.38
CA ILE A 211 13.26 -17.65 -2.40
C ILE A 211 12.42 -17.41 -3.67
N LEU A 212 11.16 -17.03 -3.50
CA LEU A 212 10.29 -16.74 -4.64
C LEU A 212 10.78 -15.52 -5.43
N ILE A 213 11.16 -14.44 -4.75
CA ILE A 213 11.69 -13.23 -5.41
C ILE A 213 12.99 -13.58 -6.17
N ASP A 214 13.91 -14.32 -5.53
CA ASP A 214 15.14 -14.77 -6.18
C ASP A 214 14.84 -15.58 -7.46
N GLY A 215 13.93 -16.56 -7.36
CA GLY A 215 13.49 -17.34 -8.52
C GLY A 215 12.86 -16.49 -9.63
N CYS A 216 12.08 -15.46 -9.28
CA CYS A 216 11.50 -14.55 -10.25
C CYS A 216 12.56 -13.67 -10.94
N LEU A 217 13.49 -13.10 -10.18
CA LEU A 217 14.58 -12.28 -10.72
C LEU A 217 15.50 -13.10 -11.64
N ASN A 218 15.86 -14.33 -11.25
CA ASN A 218 16.64 -15.26 -12.05
C ASN A 218 15.90 -15.68 -13.34
N ALA A 219 14.56 -15.69 -13.32
CA ALA A 219 13.73 -15.92 -14.52
C ALA A 219 13.53 -14.66 -15.38
N GLY A 220 14.17 -13.54 -15.05
CA GLY A 220 14.09 -12.29 -15.81
C GLY A 220 12.77 -11.53 -15.63
N VAL A 221 12.05 -11.74 -14.52
CA VAL A 221 10.83 -10.97 -14.21
C VAL A 221 11.21 -9.51 -13.94
N PRO A 222 10.56 -8.52 -14.57
CA PRO A 222 10.90 -7.11 -14.44
C PRO A 222 10.31 -6.51 -13.15
N ILE A 223 10.73 -7.03 -11.99
CA ILE A 223 10.36 -6.49 -10.69
C ILE A 223 11.20 -5.24 -10.43
N ASP A 224 10.55 -4.09 -10.21
CA ASP A 224 11.24 -2.85 -9.85
C ASP A 224 11.41 -2.73 -8.35
N GLU A 225 10.38 -3.02 -7.58
CA GLU A 225 10.33 -2.82 -6.13
C GLU A 225 9.64 -4.00 -5.43
N ILE A 226 9.93 -4.17 -4.14
CA ILE A 226 9.42 -5.27 -3.32
C ILE A 226 8.47 -4.70 -2.28
N GLY A 227 7.21 -5.16 -2.32
CA GLY A 227 6.18 -4.85 -1.35
C GLY A 227 6.19 -5.83 -0.18
N LEU A 228 6.16 -5.30 1.02
CA LEU A 228 6.20 -6.01 2.28
C LEU A 228 4.98 -5.59 3.11
N GLN A 229 3.95 -6.43 3.17
CA GLN A 229 2.81 -6.20 4.06
C GLN A 229 3.24 -6.45 5.51
N THR A 230 2.90 -5.53 6.38
CA THR A 230 3.25 -5.62 7.80
C THR A 230 2.02 -5.41 8.68
N HIS A 231 1.02 -6.24 8.44
CA HIS A 231 -0.17 -6.28 9.29
C HIS A 231 0.17 -6.87 10.66
N GLN A 232 0.14 -6.05 11.69
CA GLN A 232 0.58 -6.39 13.04
C GLN A 232 -0.57 -6.36 14.06
N HIS A 233 -1.73 -6.93 13.67
CA HIS A 233 -2.89 -7.07 14.55
C HIS A 233 -2.60 -7.96 15.78
N GLN A 234 -1.63 -8.86 15.65
CA GLN A 234 -1.16 -9.76 16.70
C GLN A 234 -0.01 -9.19 17.55
N GLY A 235 0.23 -7.89 17.45
CA GLY A 235 1.25 -7.15 18.17
C GLY A 235 2.38 -6.65 17.28
N TYR A 236 3.02 -5.57 17.73
CA TYR A 236 4.17 -4.99 17.06
C TYR A 236 5.36 -5.98 17.07
N MET A 237 5.96 -6.19 15.91
CA MET A 237 7.06 -7.14 15.77
C MET A 237 8.36 -6.73 16.47
N GLY A 238 8.48 -5.46 16.84
CA GLY A 238 9.67 -4.91 17.50
C GLY A 238 10.82 -4.62 16.54
N LYS A 239 11.77 -3.84 17.04
CA LYS A 239 12.92 -3.36 16.27
C LYS A 239 13.78 -4.49 15.70
N GLU A 240 14.11 -5.50 16.52
CA GLU A 240 14.99 -6.60 16.11
C GLU A 240 14.40 -7.36 14.93
N LYS A 241 13.10 -7.69 15.01
CA LYS A 241 12.41 -8.41 13.94
C LYS A 241 12.24 -7.58 12.68
N LEU A 242 12.00 -6.28 12.83
CA LEU A 242 11.92 -5.36 11.70
C LEU A 242 13.27 -5.26 10.97
N LEU A 243 14.39 -5.20 11.72
CA LEU A 243 15.73 -5.23 11.12
C LEU A 243 16.02 -6.54 10.40
N GLU A 244 15.65 -7.71 10.98
CA GLU A 244 15.77 -9.00 10.29
C GLU A 244 14.97 -9.04 8.97
N VAL A 245 13.79 -8.42 8.93
CA VAL A 245 13.00 -8.31 7.68
C VAL A 245 13.72 -7.44 6.66
N LEU A 246 14.24 -6.29 7.08
CA LEU A 246 15.00 -5.40 6.20
C LEU A 246 16.24 -6.11 5.64
N GLU A 247 17.08 -6.73 6.48
CA GLU A 247 18.27 -7.50 6.08
C GLU A 247 17.92 -8.63 5.10
N ARG A 248 16.78 -9.30 5.29
CA ARG A 248 16.34 -10.40 4.40
C ARG A 248 16.05 -9.92 2.98
N PHE A 249 15.47 -8.74 2.82
CA PHE A 249 15.03 -8.27 1.51
C PHE A 249 15.97 -7.24 0.87
N GLU A 250 16.84 -6.58 1.62
CA GLU A 250 17.83 -5.65 1.06
C GLU A 250 18.89 -6.31 0.16
N VAL A 251 19.10 -7.62 0.32
CA VAL A 251 20.03 -8.42 -0.50
C VAL A 251 19.73 -8.35 -2.00
N PHE A 252 18.51 -8.02 -2.38
CA PHE A 252 18.10 -7.86 -3.77
C PHE A 252 18.49 -6.50 -4.37
N GLY A 253 18.93 -5.53 -3.56
CA GLY A 253 19.27 -4.18 -4.00
C GLY A 253 18.10 -3.42 -4.64
N LYS A 254 16.87 -3.88 -4.40
CA LYS A 254 15.64 -3.25 -4.89
C LYS A 254 15.04 -2.34 -3.81
N PRO A 255 14.37 -1.25 -4.22
CA PRO A 255 13.58 -0.47 -3.27
C PRO A 255 12.53 -1.32 -2.57
N LEU A 256 12.31 -1.02 -1.28
CA LEU A 256 11.35 -1.71 -0.41
C LEU A 256 10.17 -0.78 -0.11
N HIS A 257 8.97 -1.32 -0.27
CA HIS A 257 7.72 -0.69 0.14
C HIS A 257 7.10 -1.44 1.32
N PHE A 258 6.93 -0.82 2.45
CA PHE A 258 6.08 -1.32 3.54
C PHE A 258 4.64 -0.93 3.21
N THR A 259 3.96 -1.82 2.53
CA THR A 259 2.73 -1.53 1.78
C THR A 259 1.46 -1.51 2.62
N GLU A 260 1.44 -2.14 3.78
CA GLU A 260 0.20 -2.41 4.53
C GLU A 260 0.48 -2.47 6.04
N ILE A 261 1.06 -1.39 6.58
CA ILE A 261 1.36 -1.32 8.01
C ILE A 261 0.06 -1.22 8.80
N THR A 262 -0.10 -2.06 9.81
CA THR A 262 -1.20 -2.00 10.76
C THR A 262 -0.67 -2.14 12.17
N LEU A 263 -0.83 -1.10 12.99
CA LEU A 263 -0.54 -1.09 14.43
C LEU A 263 -1.83 -0.78 15.17
N THR A 264 -2.25 -1.64 16.09
CA THR A 264 -3.55 -1.51 16.76
C THR A 264 -3.46 -0.71 18.07
N SER A 265 -4.46 0.13 18.32
CA SER A 265 -4.68 0.80 19.61
C SER A 265 -5.76 0.12 20.43
N GLY A 266 -5.87 -1.18 20.30
CA GLY A 266 -6.77 -2.05 21.06
C GLY A 266 -6.03 -3.25 21.68
N HIS A 267 -6.75 -4.21 22.18
CA HIS A 267 -6.15 -5.49 22.56
C HIS A 267 -5.52 -6.17 21.34
N ILE A 268 -4.54 -7.02 21.60
CA ILE A 268 -3.82 -7.76 20.54
C ILE A 268 -4.68 -8.96 20.13
N MET A 269 -4.80 -9.18 18.82
CA MET A 269 -5.45 -10.37 18.27
C MET A 269 -4.71 -11.63 18.73
N PRO A 270 -5.42 -12.70 19.13
CA PRO A 270 -4.80 -13.94 19.57
C PRO A 270 -3.84 -14.52 18.52
N PRO A 271 -2.63 -14.98 18.92
CA PRO A 271 -1.60 -15.47 17.99
C PRO A 271 -1.97 -16.78 17.28
N GLU A 272 -2.94 -17.53 17.81
CA GLU A 272 -3.47 -18.75 17.19
C GLU A 272 -4.33 -18.50 15.95
N ILE A 273 -4.74 -17.26 15.69
CA ILE A 273 -5.47 -16.89 14.48
C ILE A 273 -4.47 -16.89 13.31
N VAL A 274 -4.59 -17.86 12.43
CA VAL A 274 -3.69 -18.03 11.27
C VAL A 274 -4.07 -17.11 10.12
N ASP A 275 -5.36 -17.07 9.77
CA ASP A 275 -5.88 -16.09 8.82
C ASP A 275 -6.57 -14.96 9.58
N LEU A 276 -6.03 -13.77 9.48
CA LEU A 276 -6.57 -12.60 10.19
C LEU A 276 -8.05 -12.35 9.91
N ASN A 277 -8.54 -12.73 8.71
CA ASN A 277 -9.94 -12.61 8.34
C ASN A 277 -10.89 -13.52 9.12
N ASP A 278 -10.37 -14.51 9.85
CA ASP A 278 -11.17 -15.38 10.72
C ASP A 278 -11.45 -14.75 12.08
N TYR A 279 -10.73 -13.67 12.42
CA TYR A 279 -11.00 -12.91 13.63
C TYR A 279 -12.23 -12.02 13.45
N LYS A 280 -13.34 -12.45 14.04
CA LYS A 280 -14.64 -11.73 13.98
C LYS A 280 -15.00 -11.24 15.37
N VAL A 281 -15.06 -9.92 15.52
CA VAL A 281 -15.49 -9.25 16.77
C VAL A 281 -16.48 -8.14 16.40
N ASP A 282 -17.53 -8.02 17.19
CA ASP A 282 -18.55 -6.97 16.99
C ASP A 282 -17.95 -5.59 17.29
N GLU A 283 -17.12 -5.53 18.34
CA GLU A 283 -16.42 -4.31 18.72
C GLU A 283 -14.96 -4.61 19.06
N TRP A 284 -14.07 -3.73 18.58
CA TRP A 284 -12.67 -3.73 18.94
C TRP A 284 -12.28 -2.33 19.42
N PRO A 285 -12.51 -2.05 20.71
CA PRO A 285 -12.35 -0.71 21.24
C PRO A 285 -10.89 -0.29 21.38
N THR A 286 -10.65 1.01 21.21
CA THR A 286 -9.40 1.67 21.58
C THR A 286 -9.46 2.15 23.03
N THR A 287 -8.31 2.33 23.68
CA THR A 287 -8.16 2.98 25.00
C THR A 287 -7.01 3.96 24.97
N PRO A 288 -6.99 4.99 25.84
CA PRO A 288 -5.87 5.94 25.88
C PRO A 288 -4.49 5.26 26.06
N GLU A 289 -4.41 4.23 26.90
CA GLU A 289 -3.16 3.45 27.10
C GLU A 289 -2.71 2.75 25.81
N PHE A 290 -3.62 2.16 25.07
CA PHE A 290 -3.32 1.48 23.82
C PHE A 290 -3.06 2.45 22.67
N GLU A 291 -3.65 3.63 22.67
CA GLU A 291 -3.34 4.71 21.74
C GLU A 291 -1.90 5.23 21.95
N ASP A 292 -1.49 5.39 23.21
CA ASP A 292 -0.10 5.77 23.55
C ASP A 292 0.89 4.67 23.15
N ARG A 293 0.52 3.39 23.29
CA ARG A 293 1.32 2.27 22.80
C ARG A 293 1.46 2.34 21.27
N GLN A 294 0.36 2.48 20.54
CA GLN A 294 0.35 2.60 19.09
C GLN A 294 1.26 3.75 18.62
N ALA A 295 1.21 4.89 19.29
CA ALA A 295 2.05 6.04 18.94
C ALA A 295 3.54 5.77 19.12
N ARG A 296 3.95 5.09 20.21
CA ARG A 296 5.35 4.71 20.44
C ARG A 296 5.84 3.68 19.41
N GLU A 297 5.05 2.63 19.15
CA GLU A 297 5.35 1.58 18.18
C GLU A 297 5.46 2.15 16.77
N PHE A 298 4.55 3.07 16.42
CA PHE A 298 4.60 3.81 15.16
C PHE A 298 5.89 4.61 15.02
N THR A 299 6.24 5.40 16.03
CA THR A 299 7.44 6.25 16.01
C THR A 299 8.68 5.40 15.79
N GLU A 300 8.88 4.33 16.59
CA GLU A 300 10.03 3.44 16.45
C GLU A 300 10.10 2.81 15.04
N MET A 301 8.96 2.28 14.55
CA MET A 301 8.91 1.65 13.24
C MET A 301 9.23 2.63 12.12
N TYR A 302 8.60 3.80 12.12
CA TYR A 302 8.77 4.78 11.04
C TYR A 302 10.15 5.43 11.05
N GLU A 303 10.77 5.63 12.20
CA GLU A 303 12.17 6.09 12.27
C GLU A 303 13.14 5.08 11.66
N ILE A 304 12.96 3.78 11.92
CA ILE A 304 13.76 2.72 11.31
C ILE A 304 13.54 2.69 9.79
N LEU A 305 12.30 2.68 9.33
CA LEU A 305 11.97 2.62 7.91
C LEU A 305 12.49 3.84 7.15
N PHE A 306 12.26 5.04 7.68
CA PHE A 306 12.72 6.29 7.05
C PHE A 306 14.25 6.39 7.00
N SER A 307 14.96 5.81 7.97
CA SER A 307 16.42 5.82 7.99
C SER A 307 17.08 4.81 7.06
N HIS A 308 16.33 3.82 6.54
CA HIS A 308 16.90 2.74 5.73
C HIS A 308 17.01 3.15 4.24
N PRO A 309 18.18 3.01 3.62
CA PRO A 309 18.45 3.58 2.28
C PRO A 309 17.62 2.99 1.14
N LEU A 310 17.14 1.76 1.29
CA LEU A 310 16.31 1.10 0.28
C LEU A 310 14.81 1.24 0.54
N VAL A 311 14.37 1.69 1.72
CA VAL A 311 12.95 1.89 1.97
C VAL A 311 12.49 3.18 1.30
N ARG A 312 11.46 3.07 0.47
CA ARG A 312 10.87 4.18 -0.28
C ARG A 312 9.51 4.61 0.25
N THR A 313 8.80 3.68 0.89
CA THR A 313 7.43 3.90 1.33
C THR A 313 7.19 3.25 2.69
N ALA A 314 6.51 4.00 3.57
CA ALA A 314 5.83 3.48 4.74
C ALA A 314 4.34 3.84 4.62
N TYR A 315 3.48 2.82 4.48
CA TYR A 315 2.07 2.98 4.16
C TYR A 315 1.20 2.35 5.25
N THR A 316 0.43 3.15 5.96
CA THR A 316 -0.57 2.65 6.91
C THR A 316 -1.83 2.19 6.18
N TRP A 317 -2.32 0.97 6.48
CA TRP A 317 -3.46 0.41 5.77
C TRP A 317 -4.76 1.13 6.09
N ASN A 318 -4.99 1.41 7.35
CA ASN A 318 -6.17 2.14 7.83
C ASN A 318 -5.78 3.54 8.31
N PHE A 319 -6.44 4.57 7.80
CA PHE A 319 -6.25 5.94 8.32
C PHE A 319 -7.28 6.29 9.40
N VAL A 320 -8.48 5.71 9.32
CA VAL A 320 -9.54 5.83 10.32
C VAL A 320 -9.81 4.45 10.94
N ASP A 321 -10.15 4.41 12.22
CA ASP A 321 -10.53 3.19 12.92
C ASP A 321 -11.76 2.52 12.31
N GLY A 322 -11.82 1.21 12.41
CA GLY A 322 -12.98 0.43 11.96
C GLY A 322 -12.96 0.07 10.47
N GLY A 323 -11.85 0.28 9.79
CA GLY A 323 -11.63 -0.21 8.44
C GLY A 323 -11.56 -1.75 8.37
N TRP A 324 -10.51 -2.31 7.77
CA TRP A 324 -10.37 -3.76 7.69
C TRP A 324 -10.36 -4.41 9.08
N LEU A 325 -11.12 -5.50 9.23
CA LEU A 325 -11.34 -6.27 10.47
C LEU A 325 -12.02 -5.49 11.61
N ASN A 326 -12.60 -4.33 11.36
CA ASN A 326 -13.11 -3.42 12.40
C ASN A 326 -12.03 -3.00 13.41
N ALA A 327 -10.75 -3.12 13.04
CA ALA A 327 -9.62 -2.88 13.93
C ALA A 327 -9.43 -1.40 14.28
N PRO A 328 -9.04 -1.07 15.52
CA PRO A 328 -8.67 0.29 15.91
C PRO A 328 -7.21 0.56 15.50
N ALA A 329 -6.95 0.58 14.21
CA ALA A 329 -5.61 0.68 13.62
C ALA A 329 -5.39 1.98 12.84
N GLY A 330 -6.36 2.90 12.89
CA GLY A 330 -6.28 4.21 12.25
C GLY A 330 -5.44 5.22 13.06
N PHE A 331 -5.12 6.31 12.41
CA PHE A 331 -4.57 7.51 13.02
C PHE A 331 -5.67 8.39 13.62
N LEU A 332 -6.89 8.20 13.11
CA LEU A 332 -8.10 8.85 13.60
C LEU A 332 -9.04 7.80 14.21
N ARG A 333 -9.79 8.20 15.22
CA ARG A 333 -10.91 7.43 15.74
C ARG A 333 -12.05 7.41 14.74
N LYS A 334 -13.05 6.57 14.95
CA LYS A 334 -14.25 6.45 14.09
C LYS A 334 -15.00 7.77 13.90
N ASP A 335 -14.94 8.68 14.87
CA ASP A 335 -15.56 10.01 14.81
C ASP A 335 -14.70 11.05 14.07
N GLY A 336 -13.52 10.66 13.57
CA GLY A 336 -12.56 11.51 12.89
C GLY A 336 -11.68 12.37 13.82
N SER A 337 -11.76 12.19 15.13
CA SER A 337 -10.84 12.82 16.09
C SER A 337 -9.45 12.19 16.01
N THR A 338 -8.40 12.98 16.24
CA THR A 338 -7.01 12.51 16.20
C THR A 338 -6.64 11.66 17.41
N LYS A 339 -5.79 10.66 17.17
CA LYS A 339 -5.09 9.92 18.22
C LYS A 339 -3.68 10.45 18.41
N PRO A 340 -2.98 10.12 19.51
CA PRO A 340 -1.57 10.49 19.70
C PRO A 340 -0.64 10.09 18.54
N VAL A 341 -0.93 8.99 17.85
CA VAL A 341 -0.17 8.57 16.65
C VAL A 341 -0.25 9.58 15.51
N TYR A 342 -1.38 10.26 15.34
CA TYR A 342 -1.51 11.33 14.33
C TYR A 342 -0.59 12.51 14.66
N ASP A 343 -0.62 12.96 15.91
CA ASP A 343 0.17 14.11 16.35
C ASP A 343 1.68 13.79 16.27
N GLY A 344 2.07 12.57 16.67
CA GLY A 344 3.43 12.06 16.51
C GLY A 344 3.88 11.99 15.05
N ALA A 345 3.05 11.47 14.16
CA ALA A 345 3.33 11.41 12.73
C ALA A 345 3.46 12.81 12.11
N TYR A 346 2.57 13.74 12.49
CA TYR A 346 2.65 15.12 12.03
C TYR A 346 3.96 15.78 12.46
N ASP A 347 4.37 15.59 13.70
CA ASP A 347 5.62 16.15 14.20
C ASP A 347 6.86 15.56 13.48
N LEU A 348 6.90 14.24 13.33
CA LEU A 348 7.99 13.57 12.60
C LEU A 348 8.07 14.03 11.13
N ILE A 349 6.97 13.95 10.39
CA ILE A 349 6.96 14.15 8.93
C ILE A 349 7.05 15.63 8.55
N ARG A 350 6.44 16.53 9.34
CA ARG A 350 6.33 17.95 8.96
C ARG A 350 7.32 18.87 9.66
N ARG A 351 7.90 18.44 10.77
CA ARG A 351 8.78 19.30 11.60
C ARG A 351 10.18 18.76 11.76
N GLN A 352 10.35 17.42 11.80
CA GLN A 352 11.66 16.82 12.10
C GLN A 352 12.36 16.31 10.84
N TRP A 353 11.65 15.72 9.90
CA TRP A 353 12.16 15.15 8.64
C TRP A 353 11.89 16.07 7.46
#